data_46d10980826e71ca17488e25779638bc
#
_entry.id   46d10980826e71ca17488e25779638bc
#
_cell.length_a   1.000
_cell.length_b   1.000
_cell.length_c   1.000
_cell.angle_alpha   90.00
_cell.angle_beta   90.00
_cell.angle_gamma   90.00
#
_symmetry.space_group_name_H-M   'P 1'
#
loop_
_entity.id
_entity.type
_entity.pdbx_description
1 polymer ?
#
loop_
_entity_poly.entity_id
_entity_poly.type
_entity_poly.pdbx_seq_one_letter_code
_entity_poly.pdbx_strand_id
1 'polypeptide(L)'
;MHFSDFKSTSITLVKSEFDYDRLKLLFLEFATSIDFDLNYKNFLQELASVSEVYAPPSGIAFILSHHNNTVGCVGILKGSNLTAQVKRLYVRNIFRNNEYARQLLSVATDWAAQVGMRRIRVTASDIMYSAVRIFESNGF
;
A
#
# COMPACT_ATOMS: atom_id res chain seq x y z
N MET A 1 -1.36 19.33 -17.26
CA MET A 1 -0.88 19.20 -15.88
C MET A 1 0.20 20.23 -15.61
N HIS A 2 0.11 20.88 -14.48
CA HIS A 2 1.11 21.87 -14.09
C HIS A 2 2.31 21.20 -13.44
N PHE A 3 3.45 21.81 -13.63
CA PHE A 3 4.70 21.33 -13.04
C PHE A 3 4.60 21.24 -11.52
N SER A 4 3.85 22.15 -10.88
CA SER A 4 3.65 22.17 -9.43
C SER A 4 2.92 20.94 -8.90
N ASP A 5 2.13 20.25 -9.73
CA ASP A 5 1.39 19.07 -9.29
C ASP A 5 2.31 17.95 -8.86
N PHE A 6 3.42 17.75 -9.56
CA PHE A 6 4.40 16.75 -9.17
C PHE A 6 5.04 17.07 -7.83
N LYS A 7 5.31 18.35 -7.59
CA LYS A 7 5.96 18.80 -6.36
C LYS A 7 5.05 18.67 -5.15
N SER A 8 3.73 18.62 -5.38
CA SER A 8 2.74 18.53 -4.30
C SER A 8 2.47 17.11 -3.86
N THR A 9 3.03 16.13 -4.55
CA THR A 9 2.87 14.72 -4.21
C THR A 9 3.93 14.31 -3.20
N SER A 10 3.51 13.66 -2.13
CA SER A 10 4.42 13.16 -1.10
C SER A 10 4.03 11.75 -0.68
N ILE A 11 5.04 10.97 -0.32
CA ILE A 11 4.84 9.63 0.23
C ILE A 11 5.37 9.65 1.65
N THR A 12 4.50 9.29 2.60
CA THR A 12 4.80 9.32 4.02
C THR A 12 4.91 7.90 4.55
N LEU A 13 5.99 7.62 5.27
CA LEU A 13 6.10 6.40 6.04
C LEU A 13 5.13 6.49 7.21
N VAL A 14 4.28 5.48 7.36
CA VAL A 14 3.28 5.46 8.42
C VAL A 14 3.97 5.14 9.74
N LYS A 15 3.92 6.08 10.71
CA LYS A 15 4.55 5.93 12.02
C LYS A 15 3.66 6.35 13.16
N SER A 16 2.97 7.48 13.03
CA SER A 16 2.18 8.06 14.11
C SER A 16 0.82 7.42 14.20
N GLU A 17 0.16 7.60 15.34
CA GLU A 17 -1.22 7.16 15.52
C GLU A 17 -2.12 7.78 14.46
N PHE A 18 -1.92 9.06 14.16
CA PHE A 18 -2.67 9.76 13.12
C PHE A 18 -2.49 9.09 11.76
N ASP A 19 -1.26 8.71 11.42
CA ASP A 19 -0.99 8.03 10.15
C ASP A 19 -1.67 6.67 10.09
N TYR A 20 -1.67 5.92 11.19
CA TYR A 20 -2.34 4.63 11.23
C TYR A 20 -3.85 4.75 11.12
N ASP A 21 -4.42 5.82 11.67
CA ASP A 21 -5.86 6.09 11.52
C ASP A 21 -6.21 6.35 10.06
N ARG A 22 -5.38 7.12 9.36
CA ARG A 22 -5.56 7.34 7.92
C ARG A 22 -5.44 6.04 7.13
N LEU A 23 -4.48 5.21 7.50
CA LEU A 23 -4.27 3.91 6.85
C LEU A 23 -5.49 3.01 7.02
N LYS A 24 -6.07 2.99 8.21
CA LYS A 24 -7.28 2.20 8.47
C LYS A 24 -8.44 2.62 7.58
N LEU A 25 -8.61 3.92 7.39
CA LEU A 25 -9.67 4.43 6.51
C LEU A 25 -9.46 3.95 5.07
N LEU A 26 -8.22 3.98 4.59
CA LEU A 26 -7.92 3.51 3.24
C LEU A 26 -8.15 2.01 3.11
N PHE A 27 -7.80 1.23 4.14
CA PHE A 27 -8.05 -0.20 4.12
C PHE A 27 -9.55 -0.50 4.07
N LEU A 28 -10.36 0.27 4.80
CA LEU A 28 -11.81 0.12 4.77
C LEU A 28 -12.37 0.45 3.38
N GLU A 29 -11.87 1.50 2.76
CA GLU A 29 -12.25 1.84 1.39
C GLU A 29 -11.86 0.74 0.40
N PHE A 30 -10.68 0.19 0.56
CA PHE A 30 -10.21 -0.93 -0.26
C PHE A 30 -11.17 -2.11 -0.17
N ALA A 31 -11.51 -2.50 1.06
CA ALA A 31 -12.40 -3.64 1.30
C ALA A 31 -13.77 -3.41 0.67
N THR A 32 -14.30 -2.20 0.81
CA THR A 32 -15.59 -1.85 0.24
C THR A 32 -15.58 -1.91 -1.29
N SER A 33 -14.47 -1.47 -1.90
CA SER A 33 -14.37 -1.38 -3.35
C SER A 33 -14.28 -2.73 -4.05
N ILE A 34 -13.85 -3.78 -3.35
CA ILE A 34 -13.69 -5.11 -3.95
C ILE A 34 -14.78 -6.09 -3.50
N ASP A 35 -15.86 -5.59 -2.91
CA ASP A 35 -16.95 -6.43 -2.40
C ASP A 35 -16.42 -7.54 -1.49
N PHE A 36 -15.74 -7.16 -0.48
CA PHE A 36 -14.92 -8.03 0.35
C PHE A 36 -15.79 -8.64 1.45
N ASP A 37 -16.33 -9.84 1.23
CA ASP A 37 -17.12 -10.53 2.24
C ASP A 37 -16.41 -11.74 2.84
N LEU A 38 -15.44 -12.29 2.11
CA LEU A 38 -14.67 -13.42 2.58
C LEU A 38 -13.66 -12.97 3.62
N ASN A 39 -13.54 -13.72 4.70
CA ASN A 39 -12.56 -13.43 5.76
C ASN A 39 -12.77 -12.07 6.42
N TYR A 40 -14.00 -11.60 6.48
CA TYR A 40 -14.31 -10.31 7.09
C TYR A 40 -13.78 -10.23 8.53
N LYS A 41 -13.88 -11.32 9.27
CA LYS A 41 -13.37 -11.40 10.64
C LYS A 41 -11.86 -11.19 10.68
N ASN A 42 -11.12 -11.80 9.76
CA ASN A 42 -9.68 -11.63 9.68
C ASN A 42 -9.31 -10.20 9.31
N PHE A 43 -10.09 -9.58 8.44
CA PHE A 43 -9.89 -8.19 8.06
C PHE A 43 -10.08 -7.25 9.26
N LEU A 44 -11.11 -7.49 10.08
CA LEU A 44 -11.32 -6.69 11.29
C LEU A 44 -10.16 -6.85 12.27
N GLN A 45 -9.62 -8.06 12.39
CA GLN A 45 -8.44 -8.29 13.22
C GLN A 45 -7.23 -7.54 12.70
N GLU A 46 -7.05 -7.51 11.39
CA GLU A 46 -5.97 -6.74 10.76
C GLU A 46 -6.11 -5.25 11.07
N LEU A 47 -7.32 -4.70 10.97
CA LEU A 47 -7.55 -3.30 11.31
C LEU A 47 -7.24 -3.01 12.77
N ALA A 48 -7.63 -3.91 13.66
CA ALA A 48 -7.39 -3.72 15.10
C ALA A 48 -5.92 -3.73 15.44
N SER A 49 -5.09 -4.45 14.67
CA SER A 49 -3.66 -4.61 14.95
C SER A 49 -2.77 -3.94 13.91
N VAL A 50 -3.29 -2.98 13.16
CA VAL A 50 -2.57 -2.40 12.03
C VAL A 50 -1.23 -1.78 12.45
N SER A 51 -1.16 -1.16 13.61
CA SER A 51 0.06 -0.53 14.10
C SER A 51 1.10 -1.53 14.59
N GLU A 52 0.71 -2.79 14.78
CA GLU A 52 1.64 -3.85 15.13
C GLU A 52 2.12 -4.59 13.88
N VAL A 53 1.19 -4.85 12.96
CA VAL A 53 1.47 -5.61 11.74
C VAL A 53 2.34 -4.81 10.77
N TYR A 54 1.99 -3.54 10.56
CA TYR A 54 2.67 -2.69 9.58
C TYR A 54 3.65 -1.75 10.27
N ALA A 55 4.51 -2.32 11.10
CA ALA A 55 5.57 -1.60 11.80
C ALA A 55 6.87 -2.38 11.73
N PRO A 56 8.01 -1.69 11.64
CA PRO A 56 9.30 -2.38 11.66
C PRO A 56 9.49 -3.19 12.94
N PRO A 57 10.21 -4.33 12.86
CA PRO A 57 10.89 -4.86 11.69
C PRO A 57 10.03 -5.74 10.79
N SER A 58 8.82 -6.09 11.23
CA SER A 58 7.99 -7.10 10.54
C SER A 58 7.38 -6.58 9.25
N GLY A 59 7.08 -5.31 9.19
CA GLY A 59 6.42 -4.72 8.04
C GLY A 59 6.46 -3.22 8.09
N ILE A 60 5.79 -2.59 7.12
CA ILE A 60 5.76 -1.15 7.01
C ILE A 60 4.59 -0.77 6.11
N ALA A 61 4.16 0.48 6.17
CA ALA A 61 3.16 0.99 5.24
C ALA A 61 3.51 2.41 4.84
N PHE A 62 3.03 2.80 3.67
CA PHE A 62 3.21 4.13 3.12
C PHE A 62 1.88 4.71 2.69
N ILE A 63 1.72 6.00 2.85
CA ILE A 63 0.56 6.75 2.37
C ILE A 63 1.05 7.78 1.37
N LEU A 64 0.39 7.85 0.21
CA LEU A 64 0.66 8.86 -0.79
C LEU A 64 -0.39 9.95 -0.69
N SER A 65 0.06 11.21 -0.66
CA SER A 65 -0.80 12.38 -0.59
C SER A 65 -0.48 13.32 -1.73
N HIS A 66 -1.49 14.09 -2.16
CA HIS A 66 -1.34 15.10 -3.20
C HIS A 66 -2.10 16.34 -2.73
N HIS A 67 -1.41 17.46 -2.58
CA HIS A 67 -1.98 18.69 -2.00
C HIS A 67 -2.68 18.41 -0.66
N ASN A 68 -2.03 17.62 0.20
CA ASN A 68 -2.54 17.22 1.52
C ASN A 68 -3.78 16.33 1.48
N ASN A 69 -4.21 15.91 0.31
CA ASN A 69 -5.29 14.93 0.17
C ASN A 69 -4.71 13.53 0.11
N THR A 70 -5.27 12.62 0.88
CA THR A 70 -4.85 11.23 0.85
C THR A 70 -5.27 10.61 -0.47
N VAL A 71 -4.30 10.05 -1.19
CA VAL A 71 -4.51 9.47 -2.52
C VAL A 71 -4.58 7.96 -2.47
N GLY A 72 -3.70 7.34 -1.69
CA GLY A 72 -3.64 5.89 -1.65
C GLY A 72 -2.61 5.39 -0.65
N CYS A 73 -2.44 4.07 -0.62
CA CYS A 73 -1.54 3.42 0.33
C CYS A 73 -0.98 2.12 -0.22
N VAL A 74 0.04 1.63 0.47
CA VAL A 74 0.57 0.29 0.25
C VAL A 74 1.16 -0.21 1.57
N GLY A 75 0.95 -1.48 1.87
CA GLY A 75 1.63 -2.15 2.95
C GLY A 75 2.60 -3.17 2.38
N ILE A 76 3.62 -3.50 3.15
CA ILE A 76 4.53 -4.57 2.78
C ILE A 76 5.01 -5.27 4.04
N LEU A 77 5.00 -6.59 4.00
CA LEU A 77 5.37 -7.43 5.14
C LEU A 77 6.53 -8.33 4.77
N LYS A 78 7.44 -8.51 5.71
CA LYS A 78 8.51 -9.51 5.56
C LYS A 78 7.90 -10.89 5.74
N GLY A 79 8.26 -11.79 4.86
CA GLY A 79 7.82 -13.17 4.94
C GLY A 79 8.99 -14.13 5.01
N SER A 80 8.69 -15.41 4.94
CA SER A 80 9.71 -16.46 4.93
C SER A 80 10.42 -16.53 3.58
N ASN A 81 11.60 -17.18 3.58
CA ASN A 81 12.39 -17.43 2.37
C ASN A 81 12.75 -16.14 1.61
N LEU A 82 13.06 -15.09 2.37
CA LEU A 82 13.46 -13.78 1.81
C LEU A 82 12.42 -13.22 0.84
N THR A 83 11.15 -13.49 1.10
CA THR A 83 10.03 -13.02 0.28
C THR A 83 9.24 -11.98 1.05
N ALA A 84 9.11 -10.79 0.48
CA ALA A 84 8.23 -9.77 1.03
C ALA A 84 6.87 -9.85 0.34
N GLN A 85 5.81 -9.54 1.07
CA GLN A 85 4.47 -9.57 0.55
C GLN A 85 3.90 -8.15 0.49
N VAL A 86 3.51 -7.73 -0.70
CA VAL A 86 2.81 -6.47 -0.89
C VAL A 86 1.35 -6.67 -0.49
N LYS A 87 0.85 -5.75 0.32
CA LYS A 87 -0.50 -5.80 0.86
C LYS A 87 -1.21 -4.48 0.59
N ARG A 88 -2.49 -4.56 0.26
CA ARG A 88 -3.37 -3.38 0.23
C ARG A 88 -2.85 -2.24 -0.63
N LEU A 89 -2.34 -2.54 -1.82
CA LEU A 89 -1.99 -1.50 -2.78
C LEU A 89 -3.27 -0.91 -3.33
N TYR A 90 -3.54 0.33 -2.98
CA TYR A 90 -4.82 0.97 -3.26
C TYR A 90 -4.62 2.43 -3.59
N VAL A 91 -5.29 2.87 -4.65
CA VAL A 91 -5.38 4.28 -5.03
C VAL A 91 -6.85 4.63 -5.11
N ARG A 92 -7.23 5.71 -4.45
CA ARG A 92 -8.61 6.17 -4.43
C ARG A 92 -9.12 6.47 -5.83
N ASN A 93 -10.40 6.20 -6.04
CA ASN A 93 -11.00 6.21 -7.37
C ASN A 93 -10.79 7.50 -8.14
N ILE A 94 -10.97 8.64 -7.48
CA ILE A 94 -10.83 9.95 -8.13
C ILE A 94 -9.39 10.29 -8.50
N PHE A 95 -8.43 9.59 -7.92
CA PHE A 95 -6.99 9.82 -8.17
C PHE A 95 -6.37 8.71 -9.01
N ARG A 96 -7.14 7.77 -9.50
CA ARG A 96 -6.57 6.62 -10.20
C ARG A 96 -5.85 7.01 -11.45
N ASN A 97 -4.56 6.79 -11.42
CA ASN A 97 -3.72 6.75 -12.59
C ASN A 97 -2.54 5.85 -12.28
N ASN A 98 -1.87 5.40 -13.32
CA ASN A 98 -0.80 4.43 -13.17
C ASN A 98 0.38 4.99 -12.39
N GLU A 99 0.57 6.30 -12.42
CA GLU A 99 1.72 6.93 -11.79
C GLU A 99 1.68 6.80 -10.26
N TYR A 100 0.53 7.01 -9.65
CA TYR A 100 0.43 6.92 -8.18
C TYR A 100 0.65 5.50 -7.69
N ALA A 101 0.03 4.53 -8.34
CA ALA A 101 0.24 3.13 -7.97
C ALA A 101 1.69 2.71 -8.18
N ARG A 102 2.31 3.21 -9.25
CA ARG A 102 3.71 2.92 -9.56
C ARG A 102 4.64 3.48 -8.48
N GLN A 103 4.39 4.70 -8.04
CA GLN A 103 5.17 5.32 -6.97
C GLN A 103 5.04 4.54 -5.67
N LEU A 104 3.84 4.13 -5.30
CA LEU A 104 3.62 3.34 -4.10
C LEU A 104 4.32 1.99 -4.18
N LEU A 105 4.21 1.33 -5.31
CA LEU A 105 4.89 0.05 -5.50
C LEU A 105 6.41 0.21 -5.42
N SER A 106 6.93 1.29 -5.99
CA SER A 106 8.36 1.55 -6.00
C SER A 106 8.92 1.70 -4.58
N VAL A 107 8.27 2.49 -3.72
CA VAL A 107 8.78 2.67 -2.35
C VAL A 107 8.67 1.37 -1.56
N ALA A 108 7.65 0.58 -1.79
CA ALA A 108 7.49 -0.69 -1.09
C ALA A 108 8.58 -1.67 -1.50
N THR A 109 8.87 -1.78 -2.79
CA THR A 109 9.90 -2.70 -3.27
C THR A 109 11.30 -2.22 -2.87
N ASP A 110 11.53 -0.92 -2.83
CA ASP A 110 12.81 -0.37 -2.34
C ASP A 110 13.03 -0.74 -0.87
N TRP A 111 11.99 -0.60 -0.05
CA TRP A 111 12.11 -0.99 1.36
C TRP A 111 12.41 -2.48 1.49
N ALA A 112 11.73 -3.32 0.72
CA ALA A 112 11.96 -4.76 0.76
C ALA A 112 13.42 -5.09 0.45
N ALA A 113 13.98 -4.45 -0.57
CA ALA A 113 15.39 -4.66 -0.92
C ALA A 113 16.32 -4.21 0.21
N GLN A 114 16.03 -3.06 0.82
CA GLN A 114 16.84 -2.52 1.90
C GLN A 114 16.89 -3.43 3.13
N VAL A 115 15.79 -4.15 3.39
CA VAL A 115 15.74 -5.05 4.54
C VAL A 115 16.11 -6.49 4.18
N GLY A 116 16.69 -6.69 2.99
CA GLY A 116 17.29 -7.97 2.61
C GLY A 116 16.35 -8.96 1.93
N MET A 117 15.16 -8.55 1.58
CA MET A 117 14.26 -9.42 0.84
C MET A 117 14.71 -9.55 -0.60
N ARG A 118 14.50 -10.70 -1.20
CA ARG A 118 14.93 -10.98 -2.57
C ARG A 118 13.78 -11.23 -3.52
N ARG A 119 12.59 -11.46 -2.99
CA ARG A 119 11.40 -11.74 -3.79
C ARG A 119 10.25 -10.90 -3.31
N ILE A 120 9.37 -10.57 -4.23
CA ILE A 120 8.13 -9.87 -3.94
C ILE A 120 6.98 -10.80 -4.30
N ARG A 121 6.05 -10.93 -3.38
CA ARG A 121 4.84 -11.69 -3.59
C ARG A 121 3.64 -10.77 -3.47
N VAL A 122 2.65 -10.98 -4.34
CA VAL A 122 1.39 -10.26 -4.25
C VAL A 122 0.27 -11.21 -4.62
N THR A 123 -0.85 -11.11 -3.91
CA THR A 123 -2.06 -11.84 -4.28
C THR A 123 -3.03 -10.87 -4.95
N ALA A 124 -3.86 -11.39 -5.84
CA ALA A 124 -4.82 -10.54 -6.57
C ALA A 124 -5.76 -9.80 -5.64
N SER A 125 -6.06 -10.37 -4.47
CA SER A 125 -6.95 -9.72 -3.50
C SER A 125 -6.31 -8.53 -2.79
N ASP A 126 -5.01 -8.32 -2.94
CA ASP A 126 -4.30 -7.23 -2.28
C ASP A 126 -3.99 -6.06 -3.19
N ILE A 127 -4.46 -6.08 -4.44
CA ILE A 127 -4.24 -4.97 -5.37
C ILE A 127 -5.52 -4.65 -6.12
N MET A 128 -5.63 -3.39 -6.52
CA MET A 128 -6.71 -2.97 -7.40
C MET A 128 -6.42 -3.41 -8.83
N TYR A 129 -7.45 -3.50 -9.64
CA TYR A 129 -7.34 -3.95 -11.01
C TYR A 129 -6.25 -3.23 -11.80
N SER A 130 -6.19 -1.90 -11.69
CA SER A 130 -5.20 -1.11 -12.42
C SER A 130 -3.77 -1.40 -11.99
N ALA A 131 -3.58 -1.85 -10.75
CA ALA A 131 -2.24 -2.12 -10.22
C ALA A 131 -1.65 -3.42 -10.77
N VAL A 132 -2.48 -4.36 -11.21
CA VAL A 132 -2.00 -5.62 -11.80
C VAL A 132 -1.12 -5.33 -13.01
N ARG A 133 -1.56 -4.42 -13.88
CA ARG A 133 -0.79 -4.05 -15.07
C ARG A 133 0.54 -3.43 -14.71
N ILE A 134 0.58 -2.65 -13.64
CA ILE A 134 1.81 -2.01 -13.18
C ILE A 134 2.80 -3.06 -12.71
N PHE A 135 2.33 -4.06 -11.97
CA PHE A 135 3.17 -5.17 -11.56
C PHE A 135 3.81 -5.85 -12.76
N GLU A 136 3.03 -6.19 -13.74
CA GLU A 136 3.51 -6.86 -14.94
C GLU A 136 4.56 -6.01 -15.66
N SER A 137 4.33 -4.71 -15.75
CA SER A 137 5.25 -3.81 -16.43
C SER A 137 6.56 -3.60 -15.68
N ASN A 138 6.62 -3.93 -14.39
CA ASN A 138 7.82 -3.83 -13.57
C ASN A 138 8.57 -5.15 -13.45
N GLY A 139 8.14 -6.19 -14.15
CA GLY A 139 8.88 -7.42 -14.24
C GLY A 139 8.70 -8.38 -13.08
N PHE A 140 7.62 -8.24 -12.33
CA PHE A 140 7.35 -9.16 -11.21
C PHE A 140 6.50 -10.35 -11.65
#